data_88b2094ec759c6b5e9f2dbe643d0f7b8
#
_entry.id   88b2094ec759c6b5e9f2dbe643d0f7b8
#
_cell.length_a   1.000
_cell.length_b   1.000
_cell.length_c   1.000
_cell.angle_alpha   90.00
_cell.angle_beta   90.00
_cell.angle_gamma   90.00
#
_symmetry.space_group_name_H-M   'P 1'
#
loop_
_entity.id
_entity.type
_entity.pdbx_description
1 polymer ?
#
loop_
_entity_poly.entity_id
_entity_poly.type
_entity_poly.pdbx_seq_one_letter_code
_entity_poly.pdbx_strand_id
1 'polypeptide(L)'
;MNWLSTTSMLAAEAVTNVAEKATKVAQAATESGGIDISAVIAFVAFLAIVITVSLSKSKNEKTGEDYFLAGRKLTWYLIGFSLIASNISTEQFVGQTSSAFGNWGMTVASYEWMSTIVLVMVALFFLPKFLKAGIYTMPEYLEYRYDKGARTTMAMFLMTLYVLAFLSSVLWSGATYLADYVELDKSFQAWFGFENTAAGLKDAGFWANWACVWAIALVGAAYTVFGGLSAVVWADLIQGSALLIGGCIITCIGLNIAGGEDGVLAGWNTIINDPDCKT
;
A
#
# COMPACT_ATOMS: atom_id res chain seq x y z
N MET A 1 -34.55 33.83 -11.59
CA MET A 1 -33.66 33.69 -12.75
C MET A 1 -32.25 33.40 -12.25
N ASN A 2 -31.92 32.22 -12.43
CA ASN A 2 -30.67 31.49 -12.70
C ASN A 2 -29.39 31.73 -11.88
N TRP A 3 -29.52 31.80 -10.58
CA TRP A 3 -28.33 31.68 -9.71
C TRP A 3 -27.78 30.25 -9.69
N LEU A 4 -28.66 29.25 -9.72
CA LEU A 4 -28.29 27.82 -9.68
C LEU A 4 -27.58 27.34 -10.96
N SER A 5 -27.89 27.89 -12.12
CA SER A 5 -27.24 27.49 -13.37
C SER A 5 -25.83 28.09 -13.54
N THR A 6 -25.55 29.24 -12.97
CA THR A 6 -24.24 29.90 -13.08
C THR A 6 -23.23 29.28 -12.11
N THR A 7 -23.69 28.89 -10.91
CA THR A 7 -22.82 28.20 -9.92
C THR A 7 -22.48 26.77 -10.38
N SER A 8 -23.41 26.03 -10.98
CA SER A 8 -23.13 24.70 -11.52
C SER A 8 -22.22 24.73 -12.75
N MET A 9 -22.32 25.76 -13.59
CA MET A 9 -21.38 25.93 -14.71
C MET A 9 -19.96 26.28 -14.22
N LEU A 10 -19.83 27.14 -13.21
CA LEU A 10 -18.51 27.51 -12.66
C LEU A 10 -17.87 26.33 -11.92
N ALA A 11 -18.67 25.52 -11.22
CA ALA A 11 -18.17 24.31 -10.58
C ALA A 11 -17.73 23.24 -11.59
N ALA A 12 -18.53 23.01 -12.62
CA ALA A 12 -18.16 22.11 -13.72
C ALA A 12 -16.89 22.57 -14.46
N GLU A 13 -16.73 23.87 -14.65
CA GLU A 13 -15.54 24.47 -15.26
C GLU A 13 -14.31 24.36 -14.33
N ALA A 14 -14.48 24.49 -13.02
CA ALA A 14 -13.42 24.27 -12.06
C ALA A 14 -12.97 22.80 -12.02
N VAL A 15 -13.89 21.85 -12.02
CA VAL A 15 -13.59 20.40 -12.04
C VAL A 15 -12.91 20.02 -13.35
N THR A 16 -13.37 20.53 -14.49
CA THR A 16 -12.70 20.28 -15.79
C THR A 16 -11.31 20.90 -15.84
N ASN A 17 -11.11 22.09 -15.28
CA ASN A 17 -9.79 22.72 -15.19
C ASN A 17 -8.83 21.93 -14.26
N VAL A 18 -9.31 21.41 -13.14
CA VAL A 18 -8.51 20.55 -12.25
C VAL A 18 -8.18 19.23 -12.92
N ALA A 19 -9.14 18.60 -13.59
CA ALA A 19 -8.92 17.38 -14.36
C ALA A 19 -7.93 17.60 -15.51
N GLU A 20 -8.05 18.71 -16.24
CA GLU A 20 -7.11 19.07 -17.31
C GLU A 20 -5.71 19.38 -16.78
N LYS A 21 -5.59 20.09 -15.65
CA LYS A 21 -4.27 20.32 -14.99
C LYS A 21 -3.67 19.01 -14.49
N ALA A 22 -4.46 18.14 -13.85
CA ALA A 22 -4.01 16.83 -13.43
C ALA A 22 -3.56 15.96 -14.61
N THR A 23 -4.30 16.00 -15.72
CA THR A 23 -3.95 15.31 -16.96
C THR A 23 -2.66 15.87 -17.57
N LYS A 24 -2.48 17.20 -17.57
CA LYS A 24 -1.23 17.85 -18.06
C LYS A 24 -0.04 17.50 -17.16
N VAL A 25 -0.22 17.46 -15.84
CA VAL A 25 0.84 17.02 -14.91
C VAL A 25 1.17 15.55 -15.11
N ALA A 26 0.16 14.69 -15.28
CA ALA A 26 0.35 13.29 -15.61
C ALA A 26 1.02 13.09 -16.98
N GLN A 27 0.63 13.86 -17.99
CA GLN A 27 1.26 13.85 -19.32
C GLN A 27 2.69 14.38 -19.28
N ALA A 28 2.97 15.46 -18.57
CA ALA A 28 4.34 15.96 -18.37
C ALA A 28 5.23 14.96 -17.63
N ALA A 29 4.67 14.19 -16.69
CA ALA A 29 5.36 13.09 -16.02
C ALA A 29 5.62 11.90 -16.98
N THR A 30 4.73 11.68 -17.97
CA THR A 30 4.90 10.63 -19.00
C THR A 30 5.71 11.09 -20.21
N GLU A 31 5.72 12.38 -20.55
CA GLU A 31 6.53 12.93 -21.63
C GLU A 31 8.02 13.05 -21.31
N SER A 32 8.40 12.96 -20.04
CA SER A 32 9.80 12.75 -19.66
C SER A 32 10.33 11.36 -20.07
N GLY A 33 9.71 10.75 -21.04
CA GLY A 33 9.87 9.49 -21.78
C GLY A 33 11.21 8.75 -21.69
N GLY A 34 11.63 8.43 -20.52
CA GLY A 34 12.75 7.57 -20.17
C GLY A 34 12.70 7.30 -18.69
N ILE A 35 13.14 6.12 -18.30
CA ILE A 35 13.31 5.75 -16.90
C ILE A 35 14.05 6.90 -16.21
N ASP A 36 13.38 7.59 -15.28
CA ASP A 36 14.06 8.60 -14.47
C ASP A 36 15.08 7.89 -13.58
N ILE A 37 16.32 7.88 -14.04
CA ILE A 37 17.45 7.23 -13.35
C ILE A 37 17.55 7.73 -11.92
N SER A 38 17.20 8.98 -11.65
CA SER A 38 17.24 9.55 -10.29
C SER A 38 16.20 8.89 -9.39
N ALA A 39 15.02 8.61 -9.90
CA ALA A 39 13.94 7.94 -9.17
C ALA A 39 14.26 6.46 -8.92
N VAL A 40 14.84 5.77 -9.88
CA VAL A 40 15.32 4.38 -9.71
C VAL A 40 16.42 4.31 -8.66
N ILE A 41 17.40 5.23 -8.71
CA ILE A 41 18.47 5.30 -7.70
C ILE A 41 17.87 5.56 -6.31
N ALA A 42 16.94 6.50 -6.19
CA ALA A 42 16.26 6.80 -4.93
C ALA A 42 15.50 5.58 -4.39
N PHE A 43 14.79 4.86 -5.24
CA PHE A 43 14.07 3.64 -4.88
C PHE A 43 15.02 2.53 -4.40
N VAL A 44 16.08 2.26 -5.16
CA VAL A 44 17.09 1.24 -4.80
C VAL A 44 17.82 1.62 -3.52
N ALA A 45 18.17 2.90 -3.34
CA ALA A 45 18.80 3.40 -2.12
C ALA A 45 17.85 3.24 -0.91
N PHE A 46 16.59 3.59 -1.05
CA PHE A 46 15.57 3.39 -0.01
C PHE A 46 15.43 1.91 0.36
N LEU A 47 15.33 1.03 -0.62
CA LEU A 47 15.24 -0.42 -0.41
C LEU A 47 16.50 -0.96 0.31
N ALA A 48 17.69 -0.51 -0.10
CA ALA A 48 18.94 -0.88 0.55
C ALA A 48 19.00 -0.43 2.02
N ILE A 49 18.51 0.78 2.32
CA ILE A 49 18.41 1.28 3.71
C ILE A 49 17.46 0.38 4.52
N VAL A 50 16.26 0.08 4.01
CA VAL A 50 15.29 -0.79 4.68
C VAL A 50 15.90 -2.14 5.00
N ILE A 51 16.49 -2.81 4.01
CA ILE A 51 17.09 -4.14 4.19
C ILE A 51 18.25 -4.08 5.19
N THR A 52 19.13 -3.10 5.06
CA THR A 52 20.32 -2.98 5.91
C THR A 52 19.94 -2.74 7.37
N VAL A 53 19.01 -1.82 7.63
CA VAL A 53 18.53 -1.53 8.99
C VAL A 53 17.80 -2.73 9.57
N SER A 54 16.90 -3.36 8.83
CA SER A 54 16.15 -4.54 9.24
C SER A 54 17.07 -5.68 9.67
N LEU A 55 18.01 -6.07 8.81
CA LEU A 55 18.94 -7.16 9.09
C LEU A 55 19.93 -6.80 10.20
N SER A 56 20.35 -5.53 10.32
CA SER A 56 21.24 -5.10 11.39
C SER A 56 20.59 -5.20 12.77
N LYS A 57 19.29 -4.96 12.86
CA LYS A 57 18.53 -5.04 14.11
C LYS A 57 18.14 -6.47 14.51
N SER A 58 18.10 -7.38 13.55
CA SER A 58 17.75 -8.80 13.74
C SER A 58 18.93 -9.69 14.13
N LYS A 59 20.19 -9.21 14.12
CA LYS A 59 21.42 -10.01 14.33
C LYS A 59 21.50 -10.78 15.66
N ASN A 60 20.68 -10.48 16.64
CA ASN A 60 20.73 -11.07 18.00
C ASN A 60 19.69 -12.16 18.25
N GLU A 61 18.97 -12.59 17.22
CA GLU A 61 17.95 -13.64 17.33
C GLU A 61 18.62 -15.02 17.32
N LYS A 62 18.53 -15.75 18.46
CA LYS A 62 19.20 -17.06 18.63
C LYS A 62 18.21 -18.20 18.86
N THR A 63 16.98 -17.89 19.22
CA THR A 63 15.95 -18.88 19.54
C THR A 63 14.74 -18.72 18.62
N GLY A 64 13.92 -19.80 18.51
CA GLY A 64 12.66 -19.71 17.77
C GLY A 64 11.70 -18.66 18.37
N GLU A 65 11.73 -18.45 19.68
CA GLU A 65 10.97 -17.39 20.33
C GLU A 65 11.46 -15.99 19.92
N ASP A 66 12.77 -15.78 19.81
CA ASP A 66 13.33 -14.52 19.30
C ASP A 66 12.89 -14.28 17.86
N TYR A 67 12.91 -15.31 17.02
CA TYR A 67 12.56 -15.21 15.60
C TYR A 67 11.08 -14.89 15.36
N PHE A 68 10.16 -15.55 16.08
CA PHE A 68 8.72 -15.38 15.86
C PHE A 68 8.08 -14.29 16.72
N LEU A 69 8.68 -13.93 17.87
CA LEU A 69 8.14 -12.96 18.82
C LEU A 69 9.08 -11.77 19.06
N ALA A 70 10.16 -11.65 18.28
CA ALA A 70 11.19 -10.62 18.47
C ALA A 70 11.69 -10.53 19.92
N GLY A 71 11.80 -11.69 20.61
CA GLY A 71 12.21 -11.77 22.01
C GLY A 71 11.34 -10.98 22.99
N ARG A 72 10.10 -10.63 22.63
CA ARG A 72 9.16 -9.79 23.39
C ARG A 72 9.72 -8.42 23.77
N LYS A 73 10.67 -7.89 22.99
CA LYS A 73 11.35 -6.59 23.26
C LYS A 73 10.80 -5.43 22.46
N LEU A 74 9.72 -5.66 21.67
CA LEU A 74 9.12 -4.63 20.84
C LEU A 74 8.46 -3.56 21.71
N THR A 75 8.76 -2.30 21.41
CA THR A 75 8.15 -1.16 22.08
C THR A 75 6.80 -0.82 21.43
N TRP A 76 5.93 -0.14 22.18
CA TRP A 76 4.57 0.17 21.72
C TRP A 76 4.52 0.92 20.38
N TYR A 77 5.47 1.83 20.13
CA TYR A 77 5.51 2.56 18.86
C TYR A 77 5.93 1.69 17.68
N LEU A 78 6.86 0.74 17.88
CA LEU A 78 7.23 -0.22 16.86
C LEU A 78 6.05 -1.10 16.46
N ILE A 79 5.30 -1.60 17.43
CA ILE A 79 4.09 -2.39 17.21
C ILE A 79 3.04 -1.54 16.48
N GLY A 80 2.83 -0.30 16.90
CA GLY A 80 1.88 0.62 16.28
C GLY A 80 2.21 0.91 14.81
N PHE A 81 3.47 1.24 14.51
CA PHE A 81 3.90 1.47 13.13
C PHE A 81 3.84 0.20 12.27
N SER A 82 4.18 -0.95 12.83
CA SER A 82 4.07 -2.22 12.11
C SER A 82 2.62 -2.56 11.79
N LEU A 83 1.67 -2.33 12.71
CA LEU A 83 0.25 -2.51 12.45
C LEU A 83 -0.26 -1.58 11.33
N ILE A 84 0.16 -0.31 11.32
CA ILE A 84 -0.19 0.64 10.26
C ILE A 84 0.40 0.19 8.93
N ALA A 85 1.71 -0.10 8.89
CA ALA A 85 2.41 -0.48 7.67
C ALA A 85 1.91 -1.80 7.08
N SER A 86 1.57 -2.78 7.92
CA SER A 86 1.03 -4.06 7.46
C SER A 86 -0.38 -3.97 6.89
N ASN A 87 -1.12 -2.92 7.25
CA ASN A 87 -2.47 -2.68 6.73
C ASN A 87 -2.49 -1.85 5.44
N ILE A 88 -1.43 -1.08 5.18
CA ILE A 88 -1.34 -0.21 4.00
C ILE A 88 -0.46 -0.89 2.94
N SER A 89 -1.03 -1.14 1.77
CA SER A 89 -0.35 -1.72 0.62
C SER A 89 -0.54 -0.87 -0.63
N THR A 90 0.04 -1.28 -1.75
CA THR A 90 -0.19 -0.67 -3.07
C THR A 90 -1.67 -0.71 -3.45
N GLU A 91 -2.42 -1.72 -2.96
CA GLU A 91 -3.85 -1.84 -3.18
C GLU A 91 -4.60 -0.63 -2.61
N GLN A 92 -4.25 -0.15 -1.41
CA GLN A 92 -4.86 1.05 -0.84
C GLN A 92 -4.43 2.32 -1.58
N PHE A 93 -3.15 2.49 -1.85
CA PHE A 93 -2.65 3.70 -2.50
C PHE A 93 -3.12 3.86 -3.95
N VAL A 94 -3.11 2.79 -4.73
CA VAL A 94 -3.45 2.82 -6.15
C VAL A 94 -4.89 2.35 -6.38
N GLY A 95 -5.26 1.20 -5.86
CA GLY A 95 -6.55 0.57 -6.12
C GLY A 95 -7.71 1.35 -5.50
N GLN A 96 -7.63 1.69 -4.21
CA GLN A 96 -8.69 2.45 -3.55
C GLN A 96 -8.78 3.88 -4.05
N THR A 97 -7.63 4.55 -4.27
CA THR A 97 -7.62 5.90 -4.82
C THR A 97 -8.24 5.96 -6.21
N SER A 98 -7.92 4.99 -7.07
CA SER A 98 -8.52 4.86 -8.39
C SER A 98 -10.03 4.61 -8.31
N SER A 99 -10.47 3.73 -7.40
CA SER A 99 -11.89 3.45 -7.19
C SER A 99 -12.64 4.65 -6.62
N ALA A 100 -12.03 5.39 -5.71
CA ALA A 100 -12.60 6.61 -5.14
C ALA A 100 -12.76 7.70 -6.20
N PHE A 101 -11.77 7.85 -7.09
CA PHE A 101 -11.83 8.81 -8.19
C PHE A 101 -12.86 8.42 -9.26
N GLY A 102 -13.05 7.10 -9.50
CA GLY A 102 -13.95 6.61 -10.56
C GLY A 102 -15.43 6.74 -10.21
N ASN A 103 -15.94 5.92 -9.31
CA ASN A 103 -17.39 5.76 -9.12
C ASN A 103 -17.86 5.73 -7.65
N TRP A 104 -16.96 5.50 -6.68
CA TRP A 104 -17.34 5.20 -5.30
C TRP A 104 -17.09 6.34 -4.32
N GLY A 105 -16.34 7.38 -4.71
CA GLY A 105 -16.00 8.49 -3.84
C GLY A 105 -15.39 8.04 -2.51
N MET A 106 -15.65 8.78 -1.44
CA MET A 106 -15.18 8.47 -0.09
C MET A 106 -15.76 7.17 0.51
N THR A 107 -16.80 6.60 -0.10
CA THR A 107 -17.42 5.36 0.37
C THR A 107 -16.44 4.19 0.39
N VAL A 108 -15.42 4.21 -0.48
CA VAL A 108 -14.36 3.19 -0.50
C VAL A 108 -13.62 3.10 0.83
N ALA A 109 -13.47 4.20 1.56
CA ALA A 109 -12.78 4.21 2.86
C ALA A 109 -13.63 3.67 4.02
N SER A 110 -14.92 3.40 3.82
CA SER A 110 -15.84 3.02 4.90
C SER A 110 -15.46 1.71 5.60
N TYR A 111 -14.93 0.72 4.88
CA TYR A 111 -14.52 -0.54 5.47
C TYR A 111 -13.27 -0.40 6.36
N GLU A 112 -12.37 0.52 6.05
CA GLU A 112 -11.21 0.84 6.89
C GLU A 112 -11.63 1.46 8.22
N TRP A 113 -12.61 2.33 8.19
CA TRP A 113 -13.15 2.94 9.41
C TRP A 113 -13.85 1.91 10.30
N MET A 114 -14.60 0.99 9.69
CA MET A 114 -15.22 -0.13 10.42
C MET A 114 -14.16 -1.06 11.03
N SER A 115 -13.11 -1.39 10.30
CA SER A 115 -12.02 -2.23 10.79
C SER A 115 -11.30 -1.60 11.98
N THR A 116 -11.12 -0.29 11.99
CA THR A 116 -10.52 0.46 13.11
C THR A 116 -11.33 0.31 14.40
N ILE A 117 -12.65 0.44 14.32
CA ILE A 117 -13.54 0.24 15.48
C ILE A 117 -13.42 -1.18 16.01
N VAL A 118 -13.43 -2.18 15.12
CA VAL A 118 -13.27 -3.59 15.50
C VAL A 118 -11.90 -3.84 16.17
N LEU A 119 -10.82 -3.27 15.65
CA LEU A 119 -9.49 -3.38 16.24
C LEU A 119 -9.43 -2.82 17.66
N VAL A 120 -10.07 -1.67 17.91
CA VAL A 120 -10.18 -1.10 19.26
C VAL A 120 -10.94 -2.04 20.20
N MET A 121 -12.05 -2.60 19.74
CA MET A 121 -12.81 -3.60 20.53
C MET A 121 -11.97 -4.84 20.83
N VAL A 122 -11.24 -5.35 19.84
CA VAL A 122 -10.34 -6.51 20.04
C VAL A 122 -9.25 -6.18 21.06
N ALA A 123 -8.63 -5.00 20.95
CA ALA A 123 -7.58 -4.57 21.87
C ALA A 123 -8.08 -4.44 23.32
N LEU A 124 -9.29 -3.94 23.53
CA LEU A 124 -9.84 -3.70 24.87
C LEU A 124 -10.43 -4.97 25.52
N PHE A 125 -11.11 -5.81 24.76
CA PHE A 125 -11.88 -6.93 25.31
C PHE A 125 -11.23 -8.30 25.12
N PHE A 126 -10.60 -8.53 23.96
CA PHE A 126 -10.05 -9.84 23.62
C PHE A 126 -8.56 -9.98 23.97
N LEU A 127 -7.74 -8.98 23.65
CA LEU A 127 -6.31 -9.03 23.86
C LEU A 127 -5.93 -9.28 25.32
N PRO A 128 -6.55 -8.65 26.35
CA PRO A 128 -6.23 -8.95 27.75
C PRO A 128 -6.54 -10.39 28.15
N LYS A 129 -7.57 -11.01 27.56
CA LYS A 129 -7.92 -12.41 27.81
C LYS A 129 -6.90 -13.35 27.18
N PHE A 130 -6.45 -13.07 25.95
CA PHE A 130 -5.46 -13.88 25.25
C PHE A 130 -4.10 -13.83 25.95
N LEU A 131 -3.68 -12.64 26.39
CA LEU A 131 -2.44 -12.48 27.13
C LEU A 131 -2.46 -13.23 28.48
N LYS A 132 -3.57 -13.20 29.20
CA LYS A 132 -3.73 -13.97 30.46
C LYS A 132 -3.73 -15.48 30.22
N ALA A 133 -4.25 -15.95 29.11
CA ALA A 133 -4.28 -17.37 28.75
C ALA A 133 -2.95 -17.85 28.12
N GLY A 134 -1.98 -16.96 27.88
CA GLY A 134 -0.70 -17.30 27.26
C GLY A 134 -0.82 -17.67 25.78
N ILE A 135 -1.88 -17.24 25.11
CA ILE A 135 -2.19 -17.56 23.72
C ILE A 135 -1.49 -16.55 22.82
N TYR A 136 -0.76 -17.03 21.81
CA TYR A 136 0.00 -16.20 20.88
C TYR A 136 -0.63 -16.07 19.50
N THR A 137 -1.47 -17.05 19.12
CA THR A 137 -2.09 -17.08 17.78
C THR A 137 -3.57 -17.42 17.87
N MET A 138 -4.37 -16.93 16.91
CA MET A 138 -5.80 -17.26 16.83
C MET A 138 -6.09 -18.77 16.69
N PRO A 139 -5.36 -19.54 15.88
CA PRO A 139 -5.53 -21.00 15.86
C PRO A 139 -5.24 -21.67 17.22
N GLU A 140 -4.31 -21.16 18.00
CA GLU A 140 -3.99 -21.68 19.33
C GLU A 140 -5.16 -21.45 20.32
N TYR A 141 -5.88 -20.34 20.19
CA TYR A 141 -7.11 -20.10 20.95
C TYR A 141 -8.17 -21.17 20.69
N LEU A 142 -8.29 -21.63 19.45
CA LEU A 142 -9.24 -22.70 19.11
C LEU A 142 -8.82 -24.06 19.72
N GLU A 143 -7.53 -24.36 19.79
CA GLU A 143 -7.05 -25.54 20.50
C GLU A 143 -7.39 -25.47 21.98
N TYR A 144 -7.19 -24.31 22.61
CA TYR A 144 -7.52 -24.10 24.02
C TYR A 144 -9.02 -24.29 24.32
N ARG A 145 -9.87 -23.86 23.38
CA ARG A 145 -11.33 -23.90 23.57
C ARG A 145 -11.98 -25.19 23.10
N TYR A 146 -11.46 -25.83 22.08
CA TYR A 146 -12.05 -27.01 21.44
C TYR A 146 -11.05 -28.18 21.45
N ASP A 147 -10.28 -28.31 20.36
CA ASP A 147 -9.30 -29.40 20.20
C ASP A 147 -8.18 -29.05 19.21
N LYS A 148 -7.21 -29.98 19.05
CA LYS A 148 -6.13 -29.87 18.07
C LYS A 148 -6.62 -29.86 16.61
N GLY A 149 -7.71 -30.56 16.33
CA GLY A 149 -8.32 -30.60 15.00
C GLY A 149 -8.80 -29.22 14.58
N ALA A 150 -9.49 -28.51 15.47
CA ALA A 150 -9.95 -27.14 15.22
C ALA A 150 -8.79 -26.17 14.94
N ARG A 151 -7.68 -26.26 15.71
CA ARG A 151 -6.44 -25.50 15.45
C ARG A 151 -5.89 -25.76 14.07
N THR A 152 -5.72 -27.04 13.70
CA THR A 152 -5.11 -27.42 12.43
C THR A 152 -5.97 -26.98 11.26
N THR A 153 -7.29 -27.19 11.31
CA THR A 153 -8.22 -26.77 10.27
C THR A 153 -8.18 -25.27 10.06
N MET A 154 -8.24 -24.49 11.17
CA MET A 154 -8.17 -23.03 11.08
C MET A 154 -6.84 -22.55 10.53
N ALA A 155 -5.72 -23.13 10.97
CA ALA A 155 -4.39 -22.78 10.48
C ALA A 155 -4.25 -23.05 8.98
N MET A 156 -4.70 -24.19 8.50
CA MET A 156 -4.69 -24.53 7.07
C MET A 156 -5.59 -23.60 6.25
N PHE A 157 -6.78 -23.30 6.74
CA PHE A 157 -7.69 -22.37 6.09
C PHE A 157 -7.09 -20.96 5.98
N LEU A 158 -6.56 -20.41 7.07
CA LEU A 158 -5.93 -19.10 7.07
C LEU A 158 -4.69 -19.07 6.16
N MET A 159 -3.86 -20.11 6.21
CA MET A 159 -2.66 -20.19 5.36
C MET A 159 -3.02 -20.20 3.87
N THR A 160 -4.04 -20.96 3.50
CA THR A 160 -4.56 -21.01 2.12
C THR A 160 -5.12 -19.65 1.71
N LEU A 161 -5.91 -19.00 2.56
CA LEU A 161 -6.49 -17.68 2.31
C LEU A 161 -5.39 -16.62 2.11
N TYR A 162 -4.40 -16.59 3.01
CA TYR A 162 -3.31 -15.61 2.93
C TYR A 162 -2.46 -15.81 1.67
N VAL A 163 -2.12 -17.04 1.30
CA VAL A 163 -1.29 -17.31 0.12
C VAL A 163 -2.05 -17.06 -1.18
N LEU A 164 -3.27 -17.58 -1.30
CA LEU A 164 -4.01 -17.53 -2.58
C LEU A 164 -4.72 -16.19 -2.81
N ALA A 165 -5.21 -15.53 -1.76
CA ALA A 165 -5.94 -14.29 -1.93
C ALA A 165 -5.07 -13.06 -1.62
N PHE A 166 -4.62 -12.90 -0.37
CA PHE A 166 -3.95 -11.67 0.04
C PHE A 166 -2.57 -11.50 -0.59
N LEU A 167 -1.70 -12.49 -0.49
CA LEU A 167 -0.33 -12.38 -1.01
C LEU A 167 -0.33 -12.21 -2.53
N SER A 168 -1.18 -12.95 -3.23
CA SER A 168 -1.31 -12.85 -4.69
C SER A 168 -1.80 -11.48 -5.14
N SER A 169 -2.82 -10.92 -4.46
CA SER A 169 -3.36 -9.58 -4.75
C SER A 169 -2.32 -8.49 -4.55
N VAL A 170 -1.65 -8.50 -3.39
CA VAL A 170 -0.63 -7.50 -3.05
C VAL A 170 0.59 -7.56 -3.99
N LEU A 171 1.08 -8.77 -4.28
CA LEU A 171 2.21 -8.95 -5.20
C LEU A 171 1.86 -8.51 -6.62
N TRP A 172 0.67 -8.86 -7.10
CA TRP A 172 0.23 -8.50 -8.45
C TRP A 172 0.05 -6.99 -8.59
N SER A 173 -0.64 -6.33 -7.64
CA SER A 173 -0.84 -4.88 -7.68
C SER A 173 0.49 -4.12 -7.57
N GLY A 174 1.39 -4.55 -6.69
CA GLY A 174 2.72 -3.96 -6.57
C GLY A 174 3.57 -4.14 -7.82
N ALA A 175 3.53 -5.33 -8.42
CA ALA A 175 4.26 -5.64 -9.64
C ALA A 175 3.76 -4.83 -10.84
N THR A 176 2.45 -4.72 -11.01
CA THR A 176 1.85 -3.93 -12.10
C THR A 176 2.28 -2.47 -11.99
N TYR A 177 2.19 -1.87 -10.80
CA TYR A 177 2.62 -0.50 -10.59
C TYR A 177 4.12 -0.31 -10.86
N LEU A 178 4.95 -1.24 -10.38
CA LEU A 178 6.40 -1.18 -10.58
C LEU A 178 6.78 -1.35 -12.06
N ALA A 179 6.13 -2.27 -12.77
CA ALA A 179 6.38 -2.51 -14.19
C ALA A 179 6.01 -1.29 -15.04
N ASP A 180 4.86 -0.66 -14.74
CA ASP A 180 4.42 0.56 -15.42
C ASP A 180 5.35 1.74 -15.11
N TYR A 181 5.74 1.91 -13.84
CA TYR A 181 6.61 3.00 -13.41
C TYR A 181 8.01 2.95 -14.04
N VAL A 182 8.57 1.75 -14.21
CA VAL A 182 9.89 1.53 -14.81
C VAL A 182 9.79 1.33 -16.33
N GLU A 183 8.59 1.40 -16.92
CA GLU A 183 8.34 1.11 -18.35
C GLU A 183 8.99 -0.21 -18.80
N LEU A 184 8.88 -1.23 -17.94
CA LEU A 184 9.56 -2.49 -18.13
C LEU A 184 9.00 -3.28 -19.33
N ASP A 185 7.76 -3.05 -19.69
CA ASP A 185 7.07 -3.58 -20.86
C ASP A 185 7.80 -3.19 -22.17
N LYS A 186 8.21 -1.93 -22.33
CA LYS A 186 8.98 -1.45 -23.46
C LYS A 186 10.38 -2.07 -23.50
N SER A 187 11.01 -2.20 -22.32
CA SER A 187 12.32 -2.83 -22.19
C SER A 187 12.28 -4.31 -22.53
N PHE A 188 11.26 -5.03 -22.07
CA PHE A 188 11.04 -6.45 -22.42
C PHE A 188 10.73 -6.63 -23.90
N GLN A 189 9.96 -5.74 -24.49
CA GLN A 189 9.70 -5.75 -25.94
C GLN A 189 11.01 -5.65 -26.72
N ALA A 190 11.89 -4.73 -26.33
CA ALA A 190 13.17 -4.55 -26.99
C ALA A 190 14.15 -5.73 -26.77
N TRP A 191 14.19 -6.31 -25.57
CA TRP A 191 15.15 -7.37 -25.21
C TRP A 191 14.76 -8.74 -25.79
N PHE A 192 13.49 -9.04 -25.81
CA PHE A 192 12.99 -10.37 -26.24
C PHE A 192 12.44 -10.37 -27.67
N GLY A 193 12.49 -9.22 -28.36
CA GLY A 193 12.12 -9.12 -29.76
C GLY A 193 10.63 -9.35 -30.04
N PHE A 194 9.76 -8.98 -29.11
CA PHE A 194 8.32 -8.99 -29.35
C PHE A 194 7.97 -8.04 -30.48
N GLU A 195 6.98 -8.39 -31.29
CA GLU A 195 6.55 -7.54 -32.39
C GLU A 195 6.14 -6.14 -31.92
N ASN A 196 6.48 -5.10 -32.69
CA ASN A 196 6.06 -3.71 -32.43
C ASN A 196 4.57 -3.48 -32.73
N THR A 197 3.72 -4.36 -32.18
CA THR A 197 2.26 -4.34 -32.28
C THR A 197 1.65 -4.21 -30.88
N ALA A 198 0.38 -3.80 -30.82
CA ALA A 198 -0.35 -3.74 -29.56
C ALA A 198 -0.46 -5.12 -28.87
N ALA A 199 -0.43 -6.21 -29.61
CA ALA A 199 -0.40 -7.58 -29.08
C ALA A 199 0.96 -7.89 -28.46
N GLY A 200 2.06 -7.61 -29.17
CA GLY A 200 3.42 -7.84 -28.65
C GLY A 200 3.73 -7.01 -27.41
N LEU A 201 3.19 -5.78 -27.31
CA LEU A 201 3.32 -4.96 -26.10
C LEU A 201 2.56 -5.55 -24.90
N LYS A 202 1.37 -6.13 -25.12
CA LYS A 202 0.62 -6.86 -24.06
C LYS A 202 1.36 -8.11 -23.58
N ASP A 203 1.97 -8.85 -24.48
CA ASP A 203 2.74 -10.03 -24.13
C ASP A 203 4.01 -9.65 -23.37
N ALA A 204 4.71 -8.60 -23.80
CA ALA A 204 5.86 -8.04 -23.10
C ALA A 204 5.45 -7.54 -21.68
N GLY A 205 4.33 -6.85 -21.55
CA GLY A 205 3.80 -6.37 -20.27
C GLY A 205 3.44 -7.51 -19.32
N PHE A 206 2.87 -8.61 -19.82
CA PHE A 206 2.60 -9.81 -19.03
C PHE A 206 3.88 -10.39 -18.42
N TRP A 207 4.92 -10.57 -19.21
CA TRP A 207 6.21 -11.09 -18.73
C TRP A 207 6.95 -10.11 -17.82
N ALA A 208 6.88 -8.82 -18.12
CA ALA A 208 7.41 -7.76 -17.26
C ALA A 208 6.76 -7.78 -15.86
N ASN A 209 5.43 -7.90 -15.79
CA ASN A 209 4.72 -8.06 -14.52
C ASN A 209 5.16 -9.29 -13.75
N TRP A 210 5.29 -10.44 -14.41
CA TRP A 210 5.77 -11.66 -13.75
C TRP A 210 7.21 -11.50 -13.22
N ALA A 211 8.07 -10.84 -13.96
CA ALA A 211 9.44 -10.54 -13.50
C ALA A 211 9.42 -9.66 -12.24
N CYS A 212 8.56 -8.63 -12.20
CA CYS A 212 8.37 -7.79 -11.02
C CYS A 212 7.78 -8.57 -9.84
N VAL A 213 6.78 -9.44 -10.06
CA VAL A 213 6.23 -10.33 -9.01
C VAL A 213 7.34 -11.14 -8.35
N TRP A 214 8.17 -11.81 -9.15
CA TRP A 214 9.28 -12.61 -8.64
C TRP A 214 10.33 -11.75 -7.93
N ALA A 215 10.68 -10.58 -8.47
CA ALA A 215 11.63 -9.68 -7.85
C ALA A 215 11.16 -9.21 -6.46
N ILE A 216 9.91 -8.73 -6.35
CA ILE A 216 9.33 -8.28 -5.09
C ILE A 216 9.21 -9.46 -4.10
N ALA A 217 8.72 -10.61 -4.55
CA ALA A 217 8.56 -11.81 -3.71
C ALA A 217 9.89 -12.31 -3.16
N LEU A 218 10.93 -12.39 -3.99
CA LEU A 218 12.27 -12.85 -3.57
C LEU A 218 12.91 -11.88 -2.58
N VAL A 219 12.83 -10.58 -2.82
CA VAL A 219 13.37 -9.56 -1.91
C VAL A 219 12.63 -9.60 -0.58
N GLY A 220 11.29 -9.65 -0.61
CA GLY A 220 10.45 -9.73 0.58
C GLY A 220 10.71 -11.01 1.38
N ALA A 221 10.78 -12.17 0.70
CA ALA A 221 11.09 -13.44 1.32
C ALA A 221 12.50 -13.44 1.94
N ALA A 222 13.48 -12.90 1.25
CA ALA A 222 14.86 -12.88 1.71
C ALA A 222 14.99 -12.16 3.07
N TYR A 223 14.56 -10.91 3.18
CA TYR A 223 14.73 -10.20 4.46
C TYR A 223 13.83 -10.76 5.58
N THR A 224 12.68 -11.32 5.24
CA THR A 224 11.78 -11.95 6.22
C THR A 224 12.35 -13.26 6.76
N VAL A 225 12.84 -14.13 5.86
CA VAL A 225 13.40 -15.44 6.23
C VAL A 225 14.70 -15.28 7.02
N PHE A 226 15.56 -14.35 6.63
CA PHE A 226 16.84 -14.13 7.32
C PHE A 226 16.73 -13.26 8.57
N GLY A 227 15.69 -12.44 8.68
CA GLY A 227 15.58 -11.44 9.75
C GLY A 227 14.44 -11.63 10.74
N GLY A 228 13.54 -12.59 10.54
CA GLY A 228 12.42 -12.86 11.43
C GLY A 228 11.49 -11.67 11.67
N LEU A 229 10.67 -11.75 12.72
CA LEU A 229 9.70 -10.70 13.07
C LEU A 229 10.36 -9.36 13.40
N SER A 230 11.53 -9.38 14.04
CA SER A 230 12.25 -8.15 14.40
C SER A 230 12.65 -7.34 13.16
N ALA A 231 13.17 -8.02 12.12
CA ALA A 231 13.51 -7.35 10.86
C ALA A 231 12.28 -6.74 10.18
N VAL A 232 11.17 -7.49 10.15
CA VAL A 232 9.91 -7.02 9.55
C VAL A 232 9.42 -5.76 10.25
N VAL A 233 9.37 -5.76 11.59
CA VAL A 233 8.89 -4.59 12.36
C VAL A 233 9.76 -3.34 12.17
N TRP A 234 11.08 -3.50 12.04
CA TRP A 234 11.97 -2.38 11.72
C TRP A 234 11.83 -1.89 10.27
N ALA A 235 11.60 -2.81 9.32
CA ALA A 235 11.25 -2.43 7.96
C ALA A 235 9.93 -1.64 7.93
N ASP A 236 8.92 -2.13 8.63
CA ASP A 236 7.60 -1.51 8.74
C ASP A 236 7.67 -0.09 9.33
N LEU A 237 8.54 0.13 10.33
CA LEU A 237 8.74 1.46 10.88
C LEU A 237 9.22 2.45 9.82
N ILE A 238 10.21 2.04 9.01
CA ILE A 238 10.78 2.92 7.97
C ILE A 238 9.77 3.11 6.85
N GLN A 239 9.19 2.02 6.35
CA GLN A 239 8.23 2.04 5.24
C GLN A 239 6.94 2.75 5.65
N GLY A 240 6.37 2.46 6.82
CA GLY A 240 5.19 3.12 7.35
C GLY A 240 5.38 4.62 7.56
N SER A 241 6.54 5.02 8.08
CA SER A 241 6.88 6.44 8.20
C SER A 241 6.97 7.12 6.84
N ALA A 242 7.60 6.50 5.86
CA ALA A 242 7.71 7.01 4.50
C ALA A 242 6.33 7.11 3.82
N LEU A 243 5.46 6.12 4.02
CA LEU A 243 4.09 6.12 3.51
C LEU A 243 3.25 7.26 4.11
N LEU A 244 3.33 7.49 5.42
CA LEU A 244 2.59 8.58 6.07
C LEU A 244 3.08 9.94 5.59
N ILE A 245 4.40 10.15 5.53
CA ILE A 245 4.98 11.41 5.03
C ILE A 245 4.64 11.61 3.55
N GLY A 246 4.81 10.58 2.73
CA GLY A 246 4.48 10.61 1.30
C GLY A 246 3.00 10.89 1.05
N GLY A 247 2.11 10.25 1.80
CA GLY A 247 0.66 10.51 1.74
C GLY A 247 0.31 11.95 2.07
N CYS A 248 0.90 12.53 3.13
CA CYS A 248 0.72 13.94 3.46
C CYS A 248 1.21 14.86 2.34
N ILE A 249 2.39 14.58 1.76
CA ILE A 249 2.95 15.38 0.67
C ILE A 249 2.04 15.33 -0.55
N ILE A 250 1.60 14.13 -0.97
CA ILE A 250 0.71 13.96 -2.13
C ILE A 250 -0.62 14.69 -1.91
N THR A 251 -1.19 14.59 -0.70
CA THR A 251 -2.41 15.31 -0.35
C THR A 251 -2.21 16.83 -0.44
N CYS A 252 -1.10 17.36 0.09
CA CYS A 252 -0.79 18.80 -0.02
C CYS A 252 -0.61 19.24 -1.47
N ILE A 253 0.05 18.43 -2.31
CA ILE A 253 0.23 18.72 -3.73
C ILE A 253 -1.14 18.73 -4.43
N GLY A 254 -1.98 17.73 -4.19
CA GLY A 254 -3.33 17.64 -4.76
C GLY A 254 -4.21 18.85 -4.39
N LEU A 255 -4.21 19.24 -3.12
CA LEU A 255 -4.91 20.43 -2.64
C LEU A 255 -4.36 21.71 -3.26
N ASN A 256 -3.05 21.82 -3.43
CA ASN A 256 -2.44 22.99 -4.08
C ASN A 256 -2.84 23.08 -5.56
N ILE A 257 -2.92 21.96 -6.27
CA ILE A 257 -3.39 21.90 -7.66
C ILE A 257 -4.85 22.34 -7.75
N ALA A 258 -5.70 21.85 -6.83
CA ALA A 258 -7.11 22.22 -6.77
C ALA A 258 -7.33 23.70 -6.41
N GLY A 259 -6.47 24.29 -5.57
CA GLY A 259 -6.53 25.69 -5.16
C GLY A 259 -5.93 26.69 -6.17
N GLY A 260 -5.16 26.20 -7.15
CA GLY A 260 -4.48 27.05 -8.11
C GLY A 260 -3.47 28.02 -7.47
N GLU A 261 -3.58 29.33 -7.79
CA GLU A 261 -2.66 30.35 -7.25
C GLU A 261 -2.89 30.66 -5.77
N ASP A 262 -4.07 30.35 -5.23
CA ASP A 262 -4.44 30.64 -3.84
C ASP A 262 -3.97 29.54 -2.85
N GLY A 263 -3.37 28.47 -3.34
CA GLY A 263 -2.66 27.45 -2.55
C GLY A 263 -3.55 26.41 -1.86
N VAL A 264 -2.96 25.66 -0.91
CA VAL A 264 -3.55 24.45 -0.28
C VAL A 264 -4.88 24.72 0.43
N LEU A 265 -5.01 25.85 1.13
CA LEU A 265 -6.23 26.20 1.87
C LEU A 265 -7.40 26.53 0.94
N ALA A 266 -7.13 27.18 -0.17
CA ALA A 266 -8.14 27.44 -1.19
C ALA A 266 -8.61 26.13 -1.85
N GLY A 267 -7.68 25.22 -2.16
CA GLY A 267 -8.01 23.89 -2.66
C GLY A 267 -8.91 23.10 -1.72
N TRP A 268 -8.64 23.14 -0.43
CA TRP A 268 -9.51 22.53 0.58
C TRP A 268 -10.92 23.13 0.56
N ASN A 269 -11.02 24.47 0.53
CA ASN A 269 -12.31 25.15 0.45
C ASN A 269 -13.06 24.85 -0.86
N THR A 270 -12.35 24.72 -1.97
CA THR A 270 -12.93 24.35 -3.27
C THR A 270 -13.55 22.97 -3.20
N ILE A 271 -12.84 21.98 -2.67
CA ILE A 271 -13.34 20.59 -2.55
C ILE A 271 -14.53 20.51 -1.59
N ILE A 272 -14.47 21.14 -0.40
CA ILE A 272 -15.56 21.05 0.57
C ILE A 272 -16.83 21.76 0.09
N ASN A 273 -16.69 22.84 -0.68
CA ASN A 273 -17.84 23.63 -1.15
C ASN A 273 -18.34 23.18 -2.51
N ASP A 274 -17.69 22.23 -3.15
CA ASP A 274 -18.14 21.65 -4.41
C ASP A 274 -19.48 20.92 -4.18
N PRO A 275 -20.56 21.27 -4.91
CA PRO A 275 -21.84 20.61 -4.78
C PRO A 275 -21.79 19.13 -5.15
N ASP A 276 -20.89 18.72 -6.04
CA ASP A 276 -20.75 17.31 -6.45
C ASP A 276 -20.04 16.45 -5.39
N CYS A 277 -19.29 17.08 -4.47
CA CYS A 277 -18.70 16.39 -3.31
C CYS A 277 -19.67 16.21 -2.13
N LYS A 278 -20.87 16.79 -2.20
CA LYS A 278 -21.88 16.73 -1.14
C LYS A 278 -22.96 15.67 -1.36
N THR A 279 -22.93 14.98 -2.48
CA THR A 279 -23.83 13.87 -2.82
C THR A 279 -23.12 12.54 -2.71
#